data_2434ad0d2e0e69c0ff04c33918366b8e
#
_entry.id   2434ad0d2e0e69c0ff04c33918366b8e
#
_cell.length_a   1.000
_cell.length_b   1.000
_cell.length_c   1.000
_cell.angle_alpha   90.00
_cell.angle_beta   90.00
_cell.angle_gamma   90.00
#
_symmetry.space_group_name_H-M   'P 1'
#
loop_
_entity.id
_entity.type
_entity.pdbx_description
1 polymer ?
#
loop_
_entity_poly.entity_id
_entity_poly.type
_entity_poly.pdbx_seq_one_letter_code
_entity_poly.pdbx_strand_id
1 'polypeptide(L)'
;MKSLFTAAALCLAATATFAGPTCTAPEAQWMKEADFKAKLQQQGYDIKTFKVSKGKCYEIYGFDKAGKKVEIYFDPITAAILEQK
;
A
#
# COMPACT_ATOMS: atom_id res chain seq x y z
N MET A 1 -16.78 -43.62 -11.50
CA MET A 1 -16.57 -43.11 -11.39
C MET A 1 -16.31 -42.11 -11.38
N LYS A 2 -16.29 -41.69 -11.47
CA LYS A 2 -16.01 -40.90 -11.46
C LYS A 2 -15.81 -39.83 -11.24
N SER A 3 -15.78 -39.34 -11.22
CA SER A 3 -15.59 -38.46 -11.04
C SER A 3 -15.26 -37.46 -10.93
N LEU A 4 -15.15 -37.02 -10.93
CA LEU A 4 -14.84 -36.21 -10.82
C LEU A 4 -14.55 -35.15 -10.71
N PHE A 5 -14.53 -34.61 -10.72
CA PHE A 5 -14.28 -33.78 -10.60
C PHE A 5 -13.99 -32.77 -10.54
N THR A 6 -13.97 -32.35 -10.58
CA THR A 6 -13.69 -31.66 -10.53
C THR A 6 -13.40 -30.65 -10.39
N ALA A 7 -13.36 -30.17 -10.28
CA ALA A 7 -13.07 -29.38 -10.11
C ALA A 7 -12.71 -28.38 -10.09
N ALA A 8 -12.60 -27.95 -10.01
CA ALA A 8 -12.23 -27.15 -9.95
C ALA A 8 -12.03 -26.11 -9.90
N ALA A 9 -12.04 -25.68 -9.88
CA ALA A 9 -11.78 -24.83 -9.86
C ALA A 9 -11.49 -23.87 -9.63
N LEU A 10 -11.48 -23.47 -9.47
CA LEU A 10 -11.24 -22.70 -9.26
C LEU A 10 -10.80 -21.74 -9.19
N CYS A 11 -10.64 -21.40 -9.20
CA CYS A 11 -10.25 -20.64 -9.10
C CYS A 11 -10.01 -19.66 -9.03
N LEU A 12 -10.04 -19.27 -8.98
CA LEU A 12 -9.79 -18.48 -8.91
C LEU A 12 -9.54 -17.57 -8.61
N ALA A 13 -9.62 -17.31 -8.58
CA ALA A 13 -9.55 -16.58 -8.31
C ALA A 13 -8.98 -15.75 -7.93
N ALA A 14 -8.64 -15.65 -7.72
CA ALA A 14 -8.09 -14.97 -7.31
C ALA A 14 -7.71 -13.99 -7.57
N THR A 15 -7.62 -13.79 -7.78
CA THR A 15 -7.37 -12.95 -8.12
C THR A 15 -7.34 -11.83 -7.66
N ALA A 16 -7.40 -11.64 -7.17
CA ALA A 16 -7.56 -10.66 -6.63
C ALA A 16 -6.55 -9.91 -6.44
N THR A 17 -5.88 -9.77 -6.99
CA THR A 17 -4.99 -9.03 -6.76
C THR A 17 -5.29 -7.77 -6.85
N PHE A 18 -5.00 -6.90 -6.17
CA PHE A 18 -5.29 -5.58 -6.26
C PHE A 18 -4.20 -4.79 -5.78
N ALA A 19 -4.19 -3.57 -6.02
CA ALA A 19 -3.10 -2.68 -5.79
C ALA A 19 -3.20 -1.96 -4.46
N GLY A 20 -3.88 -2.51 -3.53
CA GLY A 20 -4.01 -1.92 -2.22
C GLY A 20 -5.23 -1.04 -2.09
N PRO A 21 -5.28 -0.18 -1.08
CA PRO A 21 -6.47 0.62 -0.80
C PRO A 21 -6.68 1.72 -1.84
N THR A 22 -7.88 2.26 -1.84
CA THR A 22 -8.25 3.38 -2.72
C THR A 22 -8.43 4.62 -1.87
N CYS A 23 -7.85 5.72 -2.31
CA CYS A 23 -7.99 7.01 -1.67
C CYS A 23 -8.73 7.93 -2.63
N THR A 24 -9.65 8.74 -2.11
CA THR A 24 -10.52 9.54 -2.96
C THR A 24 -10.34 11.03 -2.77
N ALA A 25 -9.48 11.48 -1.90
CA ALA A 25 -9.30 12.89 -1.66
C ALA A 25 -8.72 13.60 -2.88
N PRO A 26 -9.17 14.81 -3.17
CA PRO A 26 -8.62 15.59 -4.29
C PRO A 26 -7.13 15.79 -4.13
N GLU A 27 -6.41 15.65 -5.23
CA GLU A 27 -4.96 15.76 -5.21
C GLU A 27 -4.48 17.10 -4.65
N ALA A 28 -5.24 18.15 -4.89
CA ALA A 28 -4.88 19.48 -4.40
C ALA A 28 -4.82 19.56 -2.88
N GLN A 29 -5.42 18.60 -2.20
CA GLN A 29 -5.43 18.56 -0.74
C GLN A 29 -4.38 17.62 -0.16
N TRP A 30 -3.64 16.93 -1.00
CA TRP A 30 -2.66 15.97 -0.51
C TRP A 30 -1.50 16.69 0.17
N MET A 31 -0.94 16.06 1.19
CA MET A 31 0.28 16.53 1.80
C MET A 31 1.38 16.53 0.74
N LYS A 32 2.23 17.56 0.75
CA LYS A 32 3.33 17.60 -0.21
C LYS A 32 4.27 16.45 0.04
N GLU A 33 4.81 15.91 -1.02
CA GLU A 33 5.70 14.76 -0.92
C GLU A 33 6.86 15.01 0.06
N ALA A 34 7.47 16.17 0.00
CA ALA A 34 8.60 16.49 0.90
C ALA A 34 8.16 16.47 2.36
N ASP A 35 6.99 17.01 2.65
CA ASP A 35 6.48 17.06 4.01
C ASP A 35 6.10 15.66 4.51
N PHE A 36 5.51 14.87 3.62
CA PHE A 36 5.14 13.50 3.93
C PHE A 36 6.40 12.68 4.27
N LYS A 37 7.43 12.79 3.43
CA LYS A 37 8.67 12.06 3.68
C LYS A 37 9.33 12.49 4.97
N ALA A 38 9.35 13.80 5.24
CA ALA A 38 9.95 14.30 6.46
C ALA A 38 9.23 13.77 7.69
N LYS A 39 7.89 13.72 7.62
CA LYS A 39 7.09 13.21 8.73
C LYS A 39 7.43 11.74 9.00
N LEU A 40 7.52 10.94 7.97
CA LEU A 40 7.85 9.53 8.13
C LEU A 40 9.26 9.32 8.64
N GLN A 41 10.20 10.12 8.16
CA GLN A 41 11.58 10.01 8.61
C GLN A 41 11.69 10.35 10.10
N GLN A 42 10.91 11.30 10.57
CA GLN A 42 10.86 11.61 11.99
C GLN A 42 10.32 10.44 12.80
N GLN A 43 9.49 9.62 12.20
CA GLN A 43 8.94 8.45 12.86
C GLN A 43 9.86 7.24 12.77
N GLY A 44 11.01 7.40 12.12
CA GLY A 44 12.00 6.33 12.05
C GLY A 44 11.99 5.50 10.79
N TYR A 45 11.18 5.86 9.81
CA TYR A 45 11.16 5.10 8.56
C TYR A 45 12.34 5.48 7.66
N ASP A 46 12.89 4.47 7.00
CA ASP A 46 13.93 4.67 5.99
C ASP A 46 13.25 4.39 4.65
N ILE A 47 12.90 5.43 3.93
CA ILE A 47 12.13 5.32 2.70
C ILE A 47 13.07 5.06 1.54
N LYS A 48 12.90 3.92 0.88
CA LYS A 48 13.70 3.58 -0.31
C LYS A 48 12.97 3.96 -1.59
N THR A 49 11.66 3.83 -1.62
CA THR A 49 10.85 4.19 -2.78
C THR A 49 9.57 4.85 -2.29
N PHE A 50 9.21 5.96 -2.92
CA PHE A 50 7.96 6.64 -2.67
C PHE A 50 7.20 6.70 -3.98
N LYS A 51 5.90 6.45 -3.94
CA LYS A 51 5.08 6.63 -5.14
C LYS A 51 3.63 6.84 -4.78
N VAL A 52 2.85 7.26 -5.77
CA VAL A 52 1.41 7.32 -5.67
C VAL A 52 0.92 5.99 -6.22
N SER A 53 0.12 5.28 -5.42
CA SER A 53 -0.35 3.94 -5.81
C SER A 53 -1.42 4.04 -6.89
N LYS A 54 -1.78 2.89 -7.46
CA LYS A 54 -2.86 2.85 -8.40
C LYS A 54 -4.14 3.38 -7.81
N GLY A 55 -4.38 3.15 -6.54
CA GLY A 55 -5.58 3.61 -5.86
C GLY A 55 -5.50 5.06 -5.42
N LYS A 56 -4.45 5.79 -5.81
CA LYS A 56 -4.30 7.20 -5.48
C LYS A 56 -4.00 7.45 -4.01
N CYS A 57 -3.36 6.52 -3.36
CA CYS A 57 -2.82 6.71 -2.01
C CYS A 57 -1.32 6.90 -2.09
N TYR A 58 -0.70 7.40 -1.03
CA TYR A 58 0.76 7.42 -0.98
C TYR A 58 1.23 6.03 -0.57
N GLU A 59 2.35 5.64 -1.13
CA GLU A 59 2.89 4.30 -0.87
C GLU A 59 4.40 4.39 -0.72
N ILE A 60 4.94 3.68 0.27
CA ILE A 60 6.38 3.57 0.41
C ILE A 60 6.80 2.12 0.45
N TYR A 61 8.05 1.91 0.03
CA TYR A 61 8.78 0.68 0.28
C TYR A 61 10.01 1.12 1.05
N GLY A 62 10.36 0.40 2.08
CA GLY A 62 11.54 0.75 2.85
C GLY A 62 11.64 -0.07 4.11
N PHE A 63 12.13 0.55 5.18
CA PHE A 63 12.33 -0.14 6.44
C PHE A 63 11.74 0.67 7.57
N ASP A 64 11.20 -0.01 8.58
CA ASP A 64 10.67 0.69 9.74
C ASP A 64 11.80 0.97 10.74
N LYS A 65 11.42 1.56 11.86
CA LYS A 65 12.37 1.96 12.89
C LYS A 65 13.18 0.79 13.42
N ALA A 66 12.61 -0.41 13.39
CA ALA A 66 13.31 -1.61 13.85
C ALA A 66 14.18 -2.24 12.76
N GLY A 67 14.22 -1.63 11.57
CA GLY A 67 14.98 -2.17 10.46
C GLY A 67 14.24 -3.24 9.68
N LYS A 68 12.93 -3.38 9.92
CA LYS A 68 12.15 -4.39 9.24
C LYS A 68 11.64 -3.84 7.92
N LYS A 69 11.72 -4.66 6.87
CA LYS A 69 11.27 -4.26 5.55
C LYS A 69 9.76 -4.10 5.54
N VAL A 70 9.29 -3.03 4.95
CA VAL A 70 7.85 -2.73 4.90
C VAL A 70 7.41 -2.21 3.55
N GLU A 71 6.14 -2.44 3.26
CA GLU A 71 5.45 -1.79 2.16
C GLU A 71 4.18 -1.24 2.78
N ILE A 72 3.98 0.07 2.74
CA ILE A 72 2.89 0.72 3.47
C ILE A 72 2.16 1.69 2.57
N TYR A 73 0.82 1.69 2.69
CA TYR A 73 -0.05 2.63 2.00
C TYR A 73 -0.61 3.61 3.01
N PHE A 74 -0.64 4.87 2.64
CA PHE A 74 -1.05 5.94 3.54
C PHE A 74 -2.13 6.81 2.92
N ASP A 75 -2.96 7.39 3.77
CA ASP A 75 -3.87 8.44 3.38
C ASP A 75 -3.01 9.67 3.01
N PRO A 76 -3.10 10.18 1.79
CA PRO A 76 -2.23 11.29 1.38
C PRO A 76 -2.56 12.62 2.04
N ILE A 77 -3.70 12.72 2.73
CA ILE A 77 -4.06 13.94 3.45
C ILE A 77 -3.42 13.95 4.83
N THR A 78 -3.55 12.85 5.56
CA THR A 78 -3.17 12.81 6.97
C THR A 78 -1.93 12.00 7.26
N ALA A 79 -1.48 11.22 6.29
CA ALA A 79 -0.38 10.26 6.46
C ALA A 79 -0.75 9.12 7.41
N ALA A 80 -2.04 8.87 7.59
CA ALA A 80 -2.45 7.72 8.40
C ALA A 80 -2.21 6.45 7.61
N ILE A 81 -1.75 5.40 8.29
CA ILE A 81 -1.50 4.11 7.65
C ILE A 81 -2.83 3.46 7.33
N LEU A 82 -3.01 3.06 6.07
CA LEU A 82 -4.21 2.39 5.63
C LEU A 82 -3.99 0.89 5.49
N GLU A 83 -2.81 0.50 5.07
CA GLU A 83 -2.50 -0.92 4.91
C GLU A 83 -1.00 -1.08 4.97
N GLN A 84 -0.53 -2.15 5.60
CA GLN A 84 0.89 -2.41 5.73
C GLN A 84 1.15 -3.89 5.46
N LYS A 85 2.16 -4.18 4.67
CA LYS A 85 2.56 -5.54 4.35
C LYS A 85 3.99 -5.81 4.77
#